data_cd09a7bc7a1e1688ef618214e03c1530
#
_entry.id   cd09a7bc7a1e1688ef618214e03c1530
#
_cell.length_a   1.000
_cell.length_b   1.000
_cell.length_c   1.000
_cell.angle_alpha   90.00
_cell.angle_beta   90.00
_cell.angle_gamma   90.00
#
_symmetry.space_group_name_H-M   'P 1'
#
loop_
_entity.id
_entity.type
_entity.pdbx_description
1 polymer ?
#
loop_
_entity_poly.entity_id
_entity_poly.type
_entity_poly.pdbx_seq_one_letter_code
_entity_poly.pdbx_strand_id
1 'polypeptide(L)'
;MQPDFEPVIERKFHNYINCIEGVYHTGQRDMQRIRISIDAFNAGFKIKHIGEVLYASVKNEFDAVVDKCEVVIYTDPAECTRVRHEVAIPIFDKRDERLDTLTDESVDVYYSCILCQAFSPSHVCVVTPERLGLCGAVSWLDAKATNELDPNGPCQVITKERPIDENLGSYEDVDEAVQKFSQGALEHVTLYSIMQDPMTSCGCFECICGIEPFSNGVVIANREYAGMTPLGMTFPEMASMTGGGVQTPGFMGHGKHFISSKKFMKAEGGIERIVWMPKELKEQVAELSLIHISEPTRRRGI
;
A
#
# COMPACT_ATOMS: atom_id res chain seq x y z
N MET A 1 19.49 13.71 9.51
CA MET A 1 18.19 13.90 8.82
C MET A 1 17.11 13.55 9.81
N GLN A 2 15.98 14.23 9.82
CA GLN A 2 14.86 13.81 10.66
C GLN A 2 14.39 12.42 10.20
N PRO A 3 14.03 11.51 11.12
CA PRO A 3 13.69 10.12 10.77
C PRO A 3 12.59 9.96 9.72
N ASP A 4 11.68 10.94 9.62
CA ASP A 4 10.55 10.88 8.69
C ASP A 4 10.80 11.56 7.34
N PHE A 5 11.96 12.14 7.13
CA PHE A 5 12.32 12.80 5.86
C PHE A 5 12.72 11.80 4.77
N GLU A 6 13.38 10.72 5.15
CA GLU A 6 13.81 9.67 4.25
C GLU A 6 12.64 8.99 3.51
N PRO A 7 11.56 8.56 4.20
CA PRO A 7 10.35 8.08 3.54
C PRO A 7 9.73 9.08 2.55
N VAL A 8 9.77 10.37 2.85
CA VAL A 8 9.24 11.40 1.93
C VAL A 8 10.03 11.41 0.62
N ILE A 9 11.35 11.39 0.66
CA ILE A 9 12.21 11.31 -0.54
C ILE A 9 11.95 10.01 -1.30
N GLU A 10 11.85 8.86 -0.61
CA GLU A 10 11.53 7.59 -1.24
C GLU A 10 10.22 7.64 -2.02
N ARG A 11 9.18 8.31 -1.47
CA ARG A 11 7.88 8.46 -2.17
C ARG A 11 8.03 9.35 -3.40
N LYS A 12 8.82 10.38 -3.34
CA LYS A 12 9.09 11.25 -4.49
C LYS A 12 9.80 10.53 -5.62
N PHE A 13 10.67 9.58 -5.33
CA PHE A 13 11.32 8.75 -6.37
C PHE A 13 10.31 8.02 -7.25
N HIS A 14 9.22 7.51 -6.69
CA HIS A 14 8.14 6.90 -7.47
C HIS A 14 7.54 7.88 -8.48
N ASN A 15 7.28 9.12 -8.04
CA ASN A 15 6.75 10.16 -8.93
C ASN A 15 7.75 10.51 -10.03
N TYR A 16 9.01 10.71 -9.70
CA TYR A 16 10.02 11.07 -10.68
C TYR A 16 10.18 10.02 -11.76
N ILE A 17 10.18 8.72 -11.37
CA ILE A 17 10.28 7.63 -12.33
C ILE A 17 9.03 7.54 -13.20
N ASN A 18 7.84 7.70 -12.63
CA ASN A 18 6.58 7.64 -13.37
C ASN A 18 6.39 8.79 -14.38
N CYS A 19 7.11 9.89 -14.22
CA CYS A 19 7.08 11.02 -15.16
C CYS A 19 8.04 10.83 -16.35
N ILE A 20 8.85 9.75 -16.40
CA ILE A 20 9.77 9.50 -17.52
C ILE A 20 9.01 8.85 -18.67
N GLU A 21 8.96 9.50 -19.81
CA GLU A 21 8.32 8.95 -21.01
C GLU A 21 8.95 7.61 -21.43
N GLY A 22 8.11 6.62 -21.70
CA GLY A 22 8.55 5.28 -22.06
C GLY A 22 9.11 4.43 -20.91
N VAL A 23 8.99 4.90 -19.68
CA VAL A 23 9.34 4.13 -18.49
C VAL A 23 8.07 3.85 -17.69
N TYR A 24 7.86 2.57 -17.40
CA TYR A 24 6.75 2.10 -16.59
C TYR A 24 7.30 1.56 -15.27
N HIS A 25 6.78 2.07 -14.19
CA HIS A 25 7.20 1.71 -12.85
C HIS A 25 6.01 1.18 -12.06
N THR A 26 6.18 0.00 -11.47
CA THR A 26 5.30 -0.51 -10.43
C THR A 26 6.14 -0.85 -9.24
N GLY A 27 5.80 -0.31 -8.07
CA GLY A 27 6.61 -0.48 -6.89
C GLY A 27 5.81 -0.90 -5.70
N GLN A 28 6.46 -1.71 -4.90
CA GLN A 28 6.14 -1.94 -3.52
C GLN A 28 7.26 -1.34 -2.69
N ARG A 29 7.12 -1.40 -1.39
CA ARG A 29 8.07 -0.85 -0.46
C ARG A 29 9.49 -1.39 -0.64
N ASP A 30 9.60 -2.71 -0.75
CA ASP A 30 10.85 -3.46 -0.79
C ASP A 30 11.24 -3.93 -2.19
N MET A 31 10.40 -3.65 -3.20
CA MET A 31 10.65 -4.09 -4.57
C MET A 31 10.09 -3.09 -5.58
N GLN A 32 10.95 -2.64 -6.46
CA GLN A 32 10.61 -1.78 -7.59
C GLN A 32 10.76 -2.55 -8.88
N ARG A 33 9.73 -2.54 -9.73
CA ARG A 33 9.76 -3.13 -11.07
C ARG A 33 9.68 -2.01 -12.09
N ILE A 34 10.73 -1.88 -12.88
CA ILE A 34 10.85 -0.86 -13.90
C ILE A 34 10.88 -1.55 -15.26
N ARG A 35 10.05 -1.08 -16.18
CA ARG A 35 10.06 -1.47 -17.58
C ARG A 35 10.40 -0.27 -18.45
N ILE A 36 11.34 -0.44 -19.36
CA ILE A 36 11.68 0.54 -20.39
C ILE A 36 11.02 0.06 -21.68
N SER A 37 10.26 0.93 -22.35
CA SER A 37 9.65 0.61 -23.63
C SER A 37 10.73 0.34 -24.70
N ILE A 38 10.37 -0.44 -25.73
CA ILE A 38 11.27 -0.72 -26.85
C ILE A 38 11.66 0.58 -27.55
N ASP A 39 10.73 1.51 -27.68
CA ASP A 39 10.98 2.79 -28.36
C ASP A 39 11.97 3.65 -27.57
N ALA A 40 11.78 3.76 -26.24
CA ALA A 40 12.72 4.48 -25.38
C ALA A 40 14.12 3.80 -25.38
N PHE A 41 14.16 2.46 -25.36
CA PHE A 41 15.41 1.72 -25.44
C PHE A 41 16.13 1.97 -26.78
N ASN A 42 15.40 1.93 -27.90
CA ASN A 42 15.94 2.20 -29.23
C ASN A 42 16.39 3.65 -29.40
N ALA A 43 15.74 4.59 -28.70
CA ALA A 43 16.15 5.99 -28.63
C ALA A 43 17.39 6.20 -27.73
N GLY A 44 17.93 5.13 -27.13
CA GLY A 44 19.15 5.15 -26.34
C GLY A 44 18.94 5.34 -24.84
N PHE A 45 17.70 5.30 -24.35
CA PHE A 45 17.44 5.36 -22.91
C PHE A 45 17.99 4.10 -22.20
N LYS A 46 18.69 4.29 -21.11
CA LYS A 46 19.30 3.23 -20.30
C LYS A 46 18.98 3.44 -18.83
N ILE A 47 19.09 2.38 -18.05
CA ILE A 47 18.79 2.42 -16.61
C ILE A 47 19.58 3.50 -15.83
N LYS A 48 20.81 3.80 -16.25
CA LYS A 48 21.62 4.88 -15.67
C LYS A 48 20.94 6.26 -15.76
N HIS A 49 20.13 6.50 -16.80
CA HIS A 49 19.41 7.76 -16.97
C HIS A 49 18.33 7.94 -15.92
N ILE A 50 17.81 6.86 -15.34
CA ILE A 50 16.90 6.93 -14.19
C ILE A 50 17.63 7.57 -13.00
N GLY A 51 18.87 7.16 -12.73
CA GLY A 51 19.69 7.80 -11.68
C GLY A 51 19.94 9.29 -11.93
N GLU A 52 20.19 9.66 -13.19
CA GLU A 52 20.36 11.06 -13.58
C GLU A 52 19.09 11.90 -13.36
N VAL A 53 17.91 11.33 -13.70
CA VAL A 53 16.62 11.97 -13.45
C VAL A 53 16.36 12.10 -11.95
N LEU A 54 16.58 11.04 -11.17
CA LEU A 54 16.41 11.08 -9.72
C LEU A 54 17.30 12.14 -9.07
N TYR A 55 18.58 12.20 -9.46
CA TYR A 55 19.50 13.22 -8.96
C TYR A 55 19.04 14.64 -9.29
N ALA A 56 18.67 14.88 -10.56
CA ALA A 56 18.20 16.19 -10.99
C ALA A 56 16.92 16.62 -10.28
N SER A 57 16.00 15.68 -10.08
CA SER A 57 14.71 15.92 -9.40
C SER A 57 14.93 16.22 -7.90
N VAL A 58 15.75 15.43 -7.21
CA VAL A 58 16.09 15.68 -5.79
C VAL A 58 16.82 17.00 -5.63
N LYS A 59 17.74 17.31 -6.53
CA LYS A 59 18.45 18.60 -6.52
C LYS A 59 17.49 19.78 -6.70
N ASN A 60 16.51 19.65 -7.58
CA ASN A 60 15.54 20.70 -7.85
C ASN A 60 14.57 20.91 -6.66
N GLU A 61 14.13 19.85 -6.03
CA GLU A 61 13.09 19.90 -4.99
C GLU A 61 13.68 19.94 -3.57
N PHE A 62 14.84 19.31 -3.35
CA PHE A 62 15.47 19.14 -2.04
C PHE A 62 16.98 19.47 -2.07
N ASP A 63 17.36 20.59 -2.64
CA ASP A 63 18.77 20.98 -2.83
C ASP A 63 19.62 20.87 -1.54
N ALA A 64 19.04 21.23 -0.40
CA ALA A 64 19.73 21.16 0.90
C ALA A 64 20.10 19.73 1.36
N VAL A 65 19.59 18.69 0.71
CA VAL A 65 19.82 17.28 1.09
C VAL A 65 20.42 16.46 -0.03
N VAL A 66 20.60 17.02 -1.23
CA VAL A 66 21.07 16.27 -2.41
C VAL A 66 22.41 15.56 -2.17
N ASP A 67 23.35 16.23 -1.50
CA ASP A 67 24.66 15.67 -1.18
C ASP A 67 24.64 14.63 -0.04
N LYS A 68 23.45 14.41 0.57
CA LYS A 68 23.21 13.42 1.62
C LYS A 68 22.43 12.22 1.12
N CYS A 69 22.04 12.24 -0.16
CA CYS A 69 21.30 11.16 -0.81
C CYS A 69 22.21 10.38 -1.74
N GLU A 70 22.27 9.08 -1.53
CA GLU A 70 22.90 8.14 -2.45
C GLU A 70 21.83 7.20 -3.01
N VAL A 71 21.78 7.03 -4.34
CA VAL A 71 20.86 6.10 -5.00
C VAL A 71 21.69 5.03 -5.67
N VAL A 72 21.57 3.79 -5.18
CA VAL A 72 22.21 2.61 -5.75
C VAL A 72 21.16 1.75 -6.45
N ILE A 73 21.38 1.46 -7.73
CA ILE A 73 20.47 0.63 -8.53
C ILE A 73 21.11 -0.74 -8.72
N TYR A 74 20.53 -1.76 -8.10
CA TYR A 74 20.93 -3.15 -8.28
C TYR A 74 20.18 -3.75 -9.47
N THR A 75 20.90 -4.47 -10.34
CA THR A 75 20.33 -5.10 -11.54
C THR A 75 20.55 -6.61 -11.60
N ASP A 76 21.50 -7.12 -10.81
CA ASP A 76 21.69 -8.56 -10.66
C ASP A 76 20.59 -9.17 -9.78
N PRO A 77 19.88 -10.22 -10.23
CA PRO A 77 18.75 -10.79 -9.48
C PRO A 77 19.13 -11.36 -8.11
N ALA A 78 20.32 -11.95 -7.97
CA ALA A 78 20.77 -12.52 -6.71
C ALA A 78 21.07 -11.40 -5.70
N GLU A 79 21.76 -10.36 -6.16
CA GLU A 79 22.07 -9.18 -5.36
C GLU A 79 20.78 -8.41 -4.97
N CYS A 80 19.82 -8.27 -5.90
CA CYS A 80 18.51 -7.68 -5.58
C CYS A 80 17.80 -8.47 -4.47
N THR A 81 17.83 -9.80 -4.54
CA THR A 81 17.22 -10.66 -3.52
C THR A 81 17.93 -10.50 -2.18
N ARG A 82 19.27 -10.50 -2.17
CA ARG A 82 20.06 -10.33 -0.95
C ARG A 82 19.77 -8.98 -0.29
N VAL A 83 19.87 -7.88 -1.04
CA VAL A 83 19.62 -6.52 -0.51
C VAL A 83 18.20 -6.37 -0.02
N ARG A 84 17.21 -6.95 -0.72
CA ARG A 84 15.81 -6.95 -0.28
C ARG A 84 15.67 -7.58 1.10
N HIS A 85 16.20 -8.78 1.31
CA HIS A 85 16.00 -9.54 2.55
C HIS A 85 16.91 -9.08 3.70
N GLU A 86 18.15 -8.73 3.41
CA GLU A 86 19.14 -8.40 4.45
C GLU A 86 19.12 -6.92 4.85
N VAL A 87 18.63 -6.03 3.97
CA VAL A 87 18.70 -4.58 4.19
C VAL A 87 17.33 -3.94 4.17
N ALA A 88 16.57 -4.07 3.06
CA ALA A 88 15.34 -3.30 2.87
C ALA A 88 14.23 -3.74 3.82
N ILE A 89 13.91 -5.02 3.88
CA ILE A 89 12.85 -5.54 4.76
C ILE A 89 13.09 -5.16 6.22
N PRO A 90 14.28 -5.41 6.83
CA PRO A 90 14.52 -5.01 8.23
C PRO A 90 14.39 -3.50 8.50
N ILE A 91 14.74 -2.65 7.54
CA ILE A 91 14.56 -1.20 7.70
C ILE A 91 13.08 -0.84 7.73
N PHE A 92 12.29 -1.44 6.85
CA PHE A 92 10.85 -1.17 6.78
C PHE A 92 10.10 -1.74 7.98
N ASP A 93 10.45 -2.94 8.42
CA ASP A 93 9.87 -3.55 9.63
C ASP A 93 10.10 -2.65 10.85
N LYS A 94 11.32 -2.15 11.03
CA LYS A 94 11.65 -1.21 12.10
C LYS A 94 10.88 0.12 12.00
N ARG A 95 10.54 0.58 10.81
CA ARG A 95 9.67 1.75 10.64
C ARG A 95 8.24 1.43 11.04
N ASP A 96 7.76 0.24 10.72
CA ASP A 96 6.38 -0.18 11.02
C ASP A 96 6.16 -0.46 12.50
N GLU A 97 7.18 -0.92 13.24
CA GLU A 97 7.12 -1.05 14.72
C GLU A 97 6.59 0.23 15.40
N ARG A 98 6.80 1.39 14.80
CA ARG A 98 6.27 2.66 15.32
C ARG A 98 4.76 2.79 15.22
N LEU A 99 4.12 1.96 14.37
CA LEU A 99 2.66 1.93 14.21
C LEU A 99 2.00 1.00 15.21
N ASP A 100 2.73 0.09 15.84
CA ASP A 100 2.18 -0.96 16.72
C ASP A 100 1.37 -0.42 17.90
N THR A 101 1.68 0.80 18.31
CA THR A 101 0.97 1.50 19.40
C THR A 101 -0.17 2.39 18.91
N LEU A 102 -0.33 2.53 17.60
CA LEU A 102 -1.35 3.37 16.99
C LEU A 102 -2.50 2.52 16.47
N THR A 103 -3.72 2.98 16.71
CA THR A 103 -4.94 2.42 16.15
C THR A 103 -5.70 3.50 15.41
N ASP A 104 -6.64 3.10 14.58
CA ASP A 104 -7.48 4.06 13.85
C ASP A 104 -8.29 4.95 14.80
N GLU A 105 -8.60 4.47 16.02
CA GLU A 105 -9.27 5.24 17.06
C GLU A 105 -8.32 6.21 17.78
N SER A 106 -7.02 5.94 17.78
CA SER A 106 -6.03 6.74 18.52
C SER A 106 -5.61 8.02 17.80
N VAL A 107 -6.07 8.22 16.57
CA VAL A 107 -5.74 9.39 15.75
C VAL A 107 -7.00 10.17 15.36
N ASP A 108 -6.88 11.47 15.23
CA ASP A 108 -8.00 12.35 14.89
C ASP A 108 -8.21 12.47 13.37
N VAL A 109 -7.17 12.15 12.59
CA VAL A 109 -7.20 12.30 11.12
C VAL A 109 -6.56 11.11 10.42
N TYR A 110 -7.03 10.84 9.21
CA TYR A 110 -6.39 10.00 8.21
C TYR A 110 -5.69 10.86 7.14
N TYR A 111 -5.04 10.22 6.19
CA TYR A 111 -4.40 10.93 5.08
C TYR A 111 -4.78 10.28 3.76
N SER A 112 -4.91 11.11 2.72
CA SER A 112 -4.92 10.60 1.35
C SER A 112 -3.52 10.17 0.93
N CYS A 113 -3.44 9.31 -0.10
CA CYS A 113 -2.23 9.13 -0.88
C CYS A 113 -2.62 9.02 -2.35
N ILE A 114 -2.19 9.99 -3.15
CA ILE A 114 -2.49 10.08 -4.59
C ILE A 114 -1.24 9.92 -5.46
N LEU A 115 -0.15 9.40 -4.91
CA LEU A 115 1.12 9.18 -5.62
C LEU A 115 0.98 8.34 -6.90
N CYS A 116 -0.01 7.43 -6.93
CA CYS A 116 -0.24 6.54 -8.07
C CYS A 116 -1.05 7.19 -9.20
N GLN A 117 -1.51 8.43 -9.07
CA GLN A 117 -2.36 9.07 -10.09
C GLN A 117 -1.62 9.36 -11.41
N ALA A 118 -0.30 9.44 -11.39
CA ALA A 118 0.49 9.44 -12.63
C ALA A 118 0.25 8.19 -13.50
N PHE A 119 -0.14 7.08 -12.89
CA PHE A 119 -0.40 5.79 -13.53
C PHE A 119 -1.89 5.43 -13.58
N SER A 120 -2.63 5.73 -12.51
CA SER A 120 -4.07 5.47 -12.38
C SER A 120 -4.76 6.75 -11.88
N PRO A 121 -5.23 7.63 -12.78
CA PRO A 121 -5.62 9.01 -12.45
C PRO A 121 -6.72 9.15 -11.39
N SER A 122 -7.62 8.18 -11.30
CA SER A 122 -8.72 8.19 -10.31
C SER A 122 -8.40 7.44 -9.01
N HIS A 123 -7.19 6.86 -8.89
CA HIS A 123 -6.88 6.10 -7.69
C HIS A 123 -6.50 7.01 -6.52
N VAL A 124 -7.10 6.75 -5.36
CA VAL A 124 -6.74 7.34 -4.07
C VAL A 124 -6.68 6.25 -3.01
N CYS A 125 -5.64 6.26 -2.17
CA CYS A 125 -5.63 5.51 -0.93
C CYS A 125 -6.06 6.40 0.22
N VAL A 126 -6.83 5.86 1.15
CA VAL A 126 -7.01 6.40 2.49
C VAL A 126 -6.05 5.65 3.41
N VAL A 127 -5.09 6.36 3.98
CA VAL A 127 -4.03 5.81 4.81
C VAL A 127 -4.37 6.06 6.27
N THR A 128 -4.49 4.99 7.03
CA THR A 128 -4.74 5.01 8.47
C THR A 128 -3.60 4.32 9.23
N PRO A 129 -3.51 4.41 10.56
CA PRO A 129 -2.51 3.66 11.33
C PRO A 129 -2.52 2.15 11.07
N GLU A 130 -3.70 1.54 10.97
CA GLU A 130 -3.87 0.10 10.78
C GLU A 130 -3.97 -0.29 9.29
N ARG A 131 -4.09 0.68 8.39
CA ARG A 131 -4.17 0.46 6.95
C ARG A 131 -3.21 1.37 6.20
N LEU A 132 -2.06 0.83 5.87
CA LEU A 132 -1.08 1.50 5.01
C LEU A 132 -1.65 1.70 3.60
N GLY A 133 -1.01 2.53 2.81
CA GLY A 133 -1.22 2.52 1.37
C GLY A 133 -1.19 1.09 0.83
N LEU A 134 -2.01 0.77 -0.17
CA LEU A 134 -2.19 -0.61 -0.67
C LEU A 134 -0.90 -1.26 -1.16
N CYS A 135 0.07 -0.44 -1.59
CA CYS A 135 1.41 -0.88 -1.97
C CYS A 135 2.31 -1.29 -0.78
N GLY A 136 1.85 -1.15 0.45
CA GLY A 136 2.63 -1.36 1.67
C GLY A 136 3.70 -0.30 1.93
N ALA A 137 3.79 0.73 1.09
CA ALA A 137 4.93 1.65 1.05
C ALA A 137 4.69 2.99 1.75
N VAL A 138 3.45 3.37 2.00
CA VAL A 138 3.10 4.62 2.68
C VAL A 138 2.35 4.28 3.96
N SER A 139 3.01 4.48 5.09
CA SER A 139 2.38 4.38 6.40
C SER A 139 1.66 5.68 6.77
N TRP A 140 0.86 5.65 7.83
CA TRP A 140 0.23 6.85 8.37
C TRP A 140 1.27 7.90 8.82
N LEU A 141 2.40 7.45 9.39
CA LEU A 141 3.51 8.34 9.78
C LEU A 141 4.20 8.96 8.56
N ASP A 142 4.38 8.17 7.49
CA ASP A 142 4.96 8.68 6.24
C ASP A 142 4.03 9.71 5.58
N ALA A 143 2.73 9.44 5.58
CA ALA A 143 1.73 10.36 5.03
C ALA A 143 1.65 11.66 5.84
N LYS A 144 1.72 11.57 7.17
CA LYS A 144 1.78 12.71 8.08
C LYS A 144 3.00 13.58 7.78
N ALA A 145 4.19 12.99 7.74
CA ALA A 145 5.44 13.71 7.45
C ALA A 145 5.42 14.35 6.06
N THR A 146 4.85 13.66 5.08
CA THR A 146 4.67 14.22 3.72
C THR A 146 3.74 15.43 3.73
N ASN A 147 2.63 15.36 4.45
CA ASN A 147 1.69 16.48 4.59
C ASN A 147 2.32 17.69 5.31
N GLU A 148 3.10 17.44 6.37
CA GLU A 148 3.80 18.51 7.10
C GLU A 148 4.79 19.28 6.23
N LEU A 149 5.44 18.60 5.28
CA LEU A 149 6.39 19.21 4.34
C LEU A 149 5.70 19.84 3.13
N ASP A 150 4.62 19.24 2.64
CA ASP A 150 3.85 19.70 1.49
C ASP A 150 2.35 19.49 1.74
N PRO A 151 1.67 20.45 2.40
CA PRO A 151 0.25 20.33 2.73
C PRO A 151 -0.69 20.23 1.52
N ASN A 152 -0.25 20.68 0.35
CA ASN A 152 -0.99 20.60 -0.91
C ASN A 152 -0.54 19.43 -1.79
N GLY A 153 0.38 18.63 -1.28
CA GLY A 153 0.97 17.50 -1.98
C GLY A 153 0.08 16.25 -2.00
N PRO A 154 0.70 15.10 -2.24
CA PRO A 154 -0.04 13.85 -2.46
C PRO A 154 -0.71 13.28 -1.21
N CYS A 155 -0.29 13.69 -0.02
CA CYS A 155 -0.85 13.24 1.25
C CYS A 155 -1.55 14.40 1.95
N GLN A 156 -2.86 14.51 1.80
CA GLN A 156 -3.66 15.56 2.44
C GLN A 156 -4.48 14.98 3.58
N VAL A 157 -4.74 15.82 4.59
CA VAL A 157 -5.54 15.45 5.76
C VAL A 157 -6.96 15.06 5.35
N ILE A 158 -7.45 13.99 5.94
CA ILE A 158 -8.85 13.54 5.87
C ILE A 158 -9.36 13.48 7.31
N THR A 159 -10.33 14.29 7.65
CA THR A 159 -11.01 14.21 8.95
C THR A 159 -11.87 12.95 9.02
N LYS A 160 -12.31 12.58 10.22
CA LYS A 160 -13.22 11.45 10.46
C LYS A 160 -14.28 11.81 11.52
N GLU A 161 -14.69 13.06 11.50
CA GLU A 161 -15.60 13.63 12.51
C GLU A 161 -17.07 13.22 12.26
N ARG A 162 -17.40 12.81 11.03
CA ARG A 162 -18.77 12.48 10.63
C ARG A 162 -18.90 10.97 10.28
N PRO A 163 -18.97 10.09 11.30
CA PRO A 163 -19.14 8.66 11.07
C PRO A 163 -20.53 8.34 10.51
N ILE A 164 -20.60 7.48 9.49
CA ILE A 164 -21.81 6.86 8.97
C ILE A 164 -22.00 5.48 9.62
N ASP A 165 -20.98 4.64 9.51
CA ASP A 165 -20.91 3.33 10.14
C ASP A 165 -19.44 2.98 10.50
N GLU A 166 -19.11 3.04 11.78
CA GLU A 166 -17.77 2.76 12.28
C GLU A 166 -17.35 1.28 12.12
N ASN A 167 -18.31 0.35 12.03
CA ASN A 167 -18.01 -1.05 11.81
C ASN A 167 -17.56 -1.31 10.36
N LEU A 168 -18.11 -0.59 9.42
CA LEU A 168 -17.69 -0.60 8.02
C LEU A 168 -16.44 0.28 7.79
N GLY A 169 -16.14 1.20 8.69
CA GLY A 169 -15.17 2.27 8.47
C GLY A 169 -15.66 3.28 7.43
N SER A 170 -16.95 3.62 7.50
CA SER A 170 -17.61 4.57 6.61
C SER A 170 -17.78 5.92 7.30
N TYR A 171 -17.33 6.98 6.65
CA TYR A 171 -17.34 8.37 7.13
C TYR A 171 -17.67 9.31 5.99
N GLU A 172 -18.54 10.31 6.21
CA GLU A 172 -18.82 11.35 5.20
C GLU A 172 -17.55 12.11 4.79
N ASP A 173 -16.66 12.36 5.74
CA ASP A 173 -15.37 13.05 5.46
C ASP A 173 -14.46 12.23 4.53
N VAL A 174 -14.47 10.90 4.69
CA VAL A 174 -13.71 9.98 3.81
C VAL A 174 -14.33 9.97 2.43
N ASP A 175 -15.65 9.92 2.32
CA ASP A 175 -16.38 9.94 1.05
C ASP A 175 -16.12 11.25 0.28
N GLU A 176 -16.20 12.40 0.94
CA GLU A 176 -15.85 13.69 0.33
C GLU A 176 -14.40 13.73 -0.17
N ALA A 177 -13.48 13.18 0.62
CA ALA A 177 -12.07 13.13 0.24
C ALA A 177 -11.83 12.20 -0.95
N VAL A 178 -12.40 10.98 -0.95
CA VAL A 178 -12.21 10.05 -2.07
C VAL A 178 -12.91 10.55 -3.33
N GLN A 179 -14.07 11.18 -3.23
CA GLN A 179 -14.75 11.81 -4.36
C GLN A 179 -13.89 12.93 -4.97
N LYS A 180 -13.36 13.81 -4.14
CA LYS A 180 -12.46 14.89 -4.56
C LYS A 180 -11.21 14.35 -5.25
N PHE A 181 -10.50 13.42 -4.61
CA PHE A 181 -9.21 12.95 -5.09
C PHE A 181 -9.33 11.93 -6.23
N SER A 182 -10.42 11.20 -6.34
CA SER A 182 -10.70 10.32 -7.47
C SER A 182 -11.28 11.06 -8.69
N GLN A 183 -11.44 12.37 -8.60
CA GLN A 183 -12.07 13.20 -9.64
C GLN A 183 -13.53 12.78 -9.92
N GLY A 184 -14.23 12.34 -8.87
CA GLY A 184 -15.63 11.89 -8.96
C GLY A 184 -15.81 10.45 -9.42
N ALA A 185 -14.73 9.67 -9.56
CA ALA A 185 -14.83 8.25 -9.93
C ALA A 185 -15.33 7.37 -8.76
N LEU A 186 -15.14 7.81 -7.53
CA LEU A 186 -15.60 7.16 -6.32
C LEU A 186 -16.53 8.10 -5.56
N GLU A 187 -17.67 7.59 -5.15
CA GLU A 187 -18.64 8.34 -4.31
C GLU A 187 -18.54 7.91 -2.84
N HIS A 188 -18.40 6.61 -2.60
CA HIS A 188 -18.36 6.01 -1.26
C HIS A 188 -17.24 4.99 -1.16
N VAL A 189 -16.60 4.92 0.01
CA VAL A 189 -15.60 3.91 0.34
C VAL A 189 -15.77 3.47 1.78
N THR A 190 -15.79 2.16 2.00
CA THR A 190 -15.67 1.57 3.33
C THR A 190 -14.26 1.06 3.56
N LEU A 191 -13.68 1.37 4.72
CA LEU A 191 -12.29 1.02 5.01
C LEU A 191 -12.15 -0.43 5.49
N TYR A 192 -13.20 -1.02 6.07
CA TYR A 192 -13.15 -2.29 6.77
C TYR A 192 -14.11 -3.35 6.21
N SER A 193 -14.66 -3.13 5.02
CA SER A 193 -15.52 -4.07 4.33
C SER A 193 -14.95 -4.47 2.97
N ILE A 194 -15.12 -5.74 2.60
CA ILE A 194 -14.84 -6.23 1.25
C ILE A 194 -16.12 -6.27 0.40
N MET A 195 -17.29 -6.24 1.03
CA MET A 195 -18.57 -6.41 0.36
C MET A 195 -19.27 -5.10 0.02
N GLN A 196 -19.09 -4.07 0.85
CA GLN A 196 -19.72 -2.77 0.65
C GLN A 196 -18.66 -1.75 0.27
N ASP A 197 -18.81 -1.15 -0.90
CA ASP A 197 -17.94 -0.08 -1.42
C ASP A 197 -16.44 -0.26 -1.10
N PRO A 198 -15.86 -1.45 -1.45
CA PRO A 198 -14.47 -1.74 -1.11
C PRO A 198 -13.52 -0.75 -1.79
N MET A 199 -12.39 -0.48 -1.15
CA MET A 199 -11.34 0.35 -1.74
C MET A 199 -10.89 -0.19 -3.10
N THR A 200 -10.73 0.71 -4.05
CA THR A 200 -10.17 0.42 -5.38
C THR A 200 -8.65 0.39 -5.35
N SER A 201 -8.04 -0.02 -6.43
CA SER A 201 -6.59 -0.15 -6.53
C SER A 201 -6.05 0.30 -7.89
N CYS A 202 -4.80 0.76 -7.89
CA CYS A 202 -4.02 0.97 -9.10
C CYS A 202 -3.34 -0.32 -9.62
N GLY A 203 -3.47 -1.45 -8.89
CA GLY A 203 -2.78 -2.70 -9.16
C GLY A 203 -1.43 -2.87 -8.43
N CYS A 204 -0.99 -1.89 -7.65
CA CYS A 204 0.29 -1.92 -6.90
C CYS A 204 0.16 -2.49 -5.48
N PHE A 205 -0.94 -3.13 -5.12
CA PHE A 205 -1.12 -3.72 -3.81
C PHE A 205 -0.22 -4.95 -3.57
N GLU A 206 0.06 -5.24 -2.32
CA GLU A 206 0.88 -6.41 -1.94
C GLU A 206 0.07 -7.70 -1.97
N CYS A 207 -1.18 -7.63 -1.53
CA CYS A 207 -2.10 -8.75 -1.45
C CYS A 207 -3.45 -8.38 -2.05
N ILE A 208 -4.16 -9.39 -2.50
CA ILE A 208 -5.57 -9.28 -2.87
C ILE A 208 -6.37 -10.37 -2.18
N CYS A 209 -7.52 -10.01 -1.65
CA CYS A 209 -8.50 -10.98 -1.16
C CYS A 209 -9.71 -11.05 -2.08
N GLY A 210 -10.32 -12.23 -2.08
CA GLY A 210 -11.56 -12.51 -2.78
C GLY A 210 -12.45 -13.43 -1.93
N ILE A 211 -13.78 -13.31 -2.06
CA ILE A 211 -14.74 -14.16 -1.35
C ILE A 211 -14.87 -15.49 -2.10
N GLU A 212 -14.67 -16.59 -1.36
CA GLU A 212 -14.95 -17.94 -1.84
C GLU A 212 -16.45 -18.26 -1.61
N PRO A 213 -17.26 -18.43 -2.68
CA PRO A 213 -18.71 -18.47 -2.56
C PRO A 213 -19.28 -19.64 -1.76
N PHE A 214 -18.61 -20.81 -1.78
CA PHE A 214 -19.13 -22.02 -1.14
C PHE A 214 -18.98 -21.98 0.38
N SER A 215 -17.85 -21.52 0.87
CA SER A 215 -17.59 -21.39 2.31
C SER A 215 -17.97 -20.02 2.85
N ASN A 216 -18.25 -19.07 1.98
CA ASN A 216 -18.37 -17.65 2.31
C ASN A 216 -17.12 -17.15 3.08
N GLY A 217 -15.97 -17.75 2.76
CA GLY A 217 -14.67 -17.47 3.35
C GLY A 217 -13.84 -16.54 2.48
N VAL A 218 -12.72 -16.09 3.01
CA VAL A 218 -11.80 -15.20 2.31
C VAL A 218 -10.58 -15.96 1.83
N VAL A 219 -10.28 -15.85 0.56
CA VAL A 219 -9.04 -16.29 -0.06
C VAL A 219 -8.13 -15.11 -0.25
N ILE A 220 -6.89 -15.20 0.21
CA ILE A 220 -5.88 -14.14 0.04
C ILE A 220 -4.75 -14.69 -0.81
N ALA A 221 -4.32 -13.92 -1.80
CA ALA A 221 -3.10 -14.18 -2.56
C ALA A 221 -2.18 -12.95 -2.50
N ASN A 222 -0.88 -13.20 -2.39
CA ASN A 222 0.14 -12.17 -2.53
C ASN A 222 0.75 -12.19 -3.93
N ARG A 223 1.42 -11.12 -4.29
CA ARG A 223 1.97 -10.89 -5.62
C ARG A 223 3.01 -11.95 -6.03
N GLU A 224 3.72 -12.50 -5.07
CA GLU A 224 4.74 -13.53 -5.29
C GLU A 224 4.15 -14.91 -5.59
N TYR A 225 2.88 -15.13 -5.27
CA TYR A 225 2.23 -16.42 -5.51
C TYR A 225 1.87 -16.56 -7.00
N ALA A 226 2.51 -17.52 -7.65
CA ALA A 226 2.32 -17.76 -9.09
C ALA A 226 1.27 -18.84 -9.41
N GLY A 227 0.70 -19.50 -8.39
CA GLY A 227 -0.25 -20.60 -8.56
C GLY A 227 -1.69 -20.16 -8.74
N MET A 228 -2.56 -21.16 -8.92
CA MET A 228 -4.02 -20.99 -8.94
C MET A 228 -4.53 -20.96 -7.51
N THR A 229 -5.39 -20.00 -7.19
CA THR A 229 -6.07 -19.91 -5.89
C THR A 229 -7.31 -20.81 -5.86
N PRO A 230 -7.91 -21.09 -4.69
CA PRO A 230 -9.19 -21.79 -4.58
C PRO A 230 -10.35 -21.12 -5.34
N LEU A 231 -10.23 -19.83 -5.67
CA LEU A 231 -11.22 -19.15 -6.52
C LEU A 231 -11.13 -19.55 -8.00
N GLY A 232 -10.19 -20.41 -8.39
CA GLY A 232 -9.92 -20.72 -9.78
C GLY A 232 -9.28 -19.54 -10.55
N MET A 233 -8.66 -18.61 -9.83
CA MET A 233 -8.03 -17.40 -10.36
C MET A 233 -6.57 -17.33 -9.91
N THR A 234 -5.71 -16.86 -10.77
CA THR A 234 -4.33 -16.45 -10.43
C THR A 234 -4.33 -15.08 -9.77
N PHE A 235 -3.20 -14.69 -9.13
CA PHE A 235 -3.07 -13.32 -8.59
C PHE A 235 -3.35 -12.22 -9.62
N PRO A 236 -2.81 -12.24 -10.86
CA PRO A 236 -3.13 -11.23 -11.86
C PRO A 236 -4.62 -11.15 -12.25
N GLU A 237 -5.31 -12.29 -12.30
CA GLU A 237 -6.75 -12.34 -12.58
C GLU A 237 -7.56 -11.74 -11.43
N MET A 238 -7.25 -12.10 -10.18
CA MET A 238 -7.86 -11.45 -9.02
C MET A 238 -7.56 -9.95 -9.01
N ALA A 239 -6.33 -9.56 -9.30
CA ALA A 239 -5.91 -8.16 -9.35
C ALA A 239 -6.68 -7.34 -10.39
N SER A 240 -7.05 -7.95 -11.50
CA SER A 240 -7.84 -7.28 -12.55
C SER A 240 -9.25 -6.91 -12.09
N MET A 241 -9.77 -7.56 -11.05
CA MET A 241 -11.11 -7.27 -10.51
C MET A 241 -11.19 -5.89 -9.85
N THR A 242 -10.08 -5.37 -9.33
CA THR A 242 -10.04 -4.07 -8.62
C THR A 242 -9.09 -3.07 -9.28
N GLY A 243 -8.38 -3.48 -10.31
CA GLY A 243 -7.40 -2.64 -11.01
C GLY A 243 -8.07 -1.49 -11.76
N GLY A 244 -7.35 -0.37 -11.91
CA GLY A 244 -7.84 0.78 -12.67
C GLY A 244 -8.92 1.61 -11.97
N GLY A 245 -9.08 1.48 -10.65
CA GLY A 245 -10.04 2.27 -9.88
C GLY A 245 -11.47 1.71 -9.88
N VAL A 246 -11.63 0.42 -10.13
CA VAL A 246 -12.95 -0.25 -10.11
C VAL A 246 -13.24 -0.77 -8.70
N GLN A 247 -14.44 -0.47 -8.18
CA GLN A 247 -14.98 -1.10 -6.97
C GLN A 247 -15.67 -2.41 -7.36
N THR A 248 -15.23 -3.51 -6.79
CA THR A 248 -15.82 -4.82 -7.04
C THR A 248 -16.14 -5.50 -5.71
N PRO A 249 -17.42 -5.52 -5.29
CA PRO A 249 -17.82 -6.23 -4.08
C PRO A 249 -17.30 -7.67 -4.06
N GLY A 250 -16.70 -8.05 -2.95
CA GLY A 250 -16.07 -9.37 -2.79
C GLY A 250 -14.61 -9.45 -3.20
N PHE A 251 -14.02 -8.36 -3.73
CA PHE A 251 -12.58 -8.27 -4.02
C PHE A 251 -11.99 -6.98 -3.44
N MET A 252 -10.82 -7.09 -2.79
CA MET A 252 -10.13 -5.94 -2.22
C MET A 252 -8.62 -6.14 -2.24
N GLY A 253 -7.90 -5.19 -2.84
CA GLY A 253 -6.45 -5.10 -2.74
C GLY A 253 -6.03 -4.43 -1.43
N HIS A 254 -4.92 -4.87 -0.84
CA HIS A 254 -4.40 -4.32 0.42
C HIS A 254 -2.91 -4.60 0.63
N GLY A 255 -2.32 -3.94 1.62
CA GLY A 255 -0.98 -4.24 2.11
C GLY A 255 -0.96 -5.41 3.09
N LYS A 256 0.19 -6.06 3.26
CA LYS A 256 0.37 -7.19 4.21
C LYS A 256 0.07 -6.80 5.66
N HIS A 257 0.48 -5.61 6.06
CA HIS A 257 0.24 -5.11 7.42
C HIS A 257 -1.25 -5.11 7.80
N PHE A 258 -2.14 -4.79 6.85
CA PHE A 258 -3.58 -4.74 7.10
C PHE A 258 -4.19 -6.09 7.50
N ILE A 259 -3.65 -7.23 6.99
CA ILE A 259 -4.14 -8.57 7.34
C ILE A 259 -4.02 -8.83 8.85
N SER A 260 -2.97 -8.30 9.47
CA SER A 260 -2.69 -8.48 10.91
C SER A 260 -3.43 -7.48 11.79
N SER A 261 -4.07 -6.48 11.22
CA SER A 261 -4.80 -5.47 11.97
C SER A 261 -6.17 -5.96 12.44
N LYS A 262 -6.67 -5.40 13.54
CA LYS A 262 -8.05 -5.65 14.02
C LYS A 262 -9.12 -5.10 13.08
N LYS A 263 -8.72 -4.28 12.12
CA LYS A 263 -9.59 -3.65 11.13
C LYS A 263 -9.73 -4.48 9.86
N PHE A 264 -8.87 -5.49 9.67
CA PHE A 264 -8.95 -6.35 8.50
C PHE A 264 -10.34 -6.98 8.38
N MET A 265 -11.10 -6.53 7.37
CA MET A 265 -12.45 -7.01 7.11
C MET A 265 -13.34 -7.11 8.37
N LYS A 266 -13.25 -6.11 9.25
CA LYS A 266 -13.97 -6.09 10.53
C LYS A 266 -15.47 -6.31 10.33
N ALA A 267 -16.03 -5.73 9.29
CA ALA A 267 -17.46 -5.84 8.95
C ALA A 267 -17.89 -7.27 8.64
N GLU A 268 -17.01 -8.09 8.08
CA GLU A 268 -17.30 -9.49 7.73
C GLU A 268 -16.68 -10.52 8.67
N GLY A 269 -16.16 -10.12 9.82
CA GLY A 269 -15.65 -11.03 10.85
C GLY A 269 -14.12 -11.18 10.89
N GLY A 270 -13.39 -10.37 10.13
CA GLY A 270 -11.93 -10.23 10.28
C GLY A 270 -11.13 -11.44 9.83
N ILE A 271 -9.97 -11.62 10.46
CA ILE A 271 -9.00 -12.67 10.11
C ILE A 271 -9.57 -14.10 10.23
N GLU A 272 -10.56 -14.32 11.07
CA GLU A 272 -11.20 -15.63 11.25
C GLU A 272 -11.96 -16.10 10.00
N ARG A 273 -12.23 -15.19 9.07
CA ARG A 273 -12.88 -15.49 7.79
C ARG A 273 -11.90 -16.02 6.74
N ILE A 274 -10.60 -15.98 6.97
CA ILE A 274 -9.60 -16.44 6.02
C ILE A 274 -9.63 -17.98 5.98
N VAL A 275 -10.00 -18.52 4.83
CA VAL A 275 -10.02 -19.96 4.57
C VAL A 275 -8.79 -20.45 3.83
N TRP A 276 -8.09 -19.55 3.15
CA TRP A 276 -6.89 -19.89 2.41
C TRP A 276 -5.96 -18.70 2.18
N MET A 277 -4.66 -18.94 2.29
CA MET A 277 -3.58 -18.07 1.81
C MET A 277 -2.33 -18.91 1.49
N PRO A 278 -1.41 -18.43 0.63
CA PRO A 278 -0.13 -19.10 0.39
C PRO A 278 0.65 -19.31 1.69
N LYS A 279 1.38 -20.43 1.76
CA LYS A 279 2.14 -20.81 2.96
C LYS A 279 3.13 -19.72 3.38
N GLU A 280 3.86 -19.17 2.41
CA GLU A 280 4.87 -18.12 2.64
C GLU A 280 4.23 -16.84 3.19
N LEU A 281 3.06 -16.47 2.68
CA LEU A 281 2.31 -15.34 3.21
C LEU A 281 1.83 -15.60 4.64
N LYS A 282 1.34 -16.83 4.90
CA LYS A 282 0.89 -17.22 6.24
C LYS A 282 2.02 -17.13 7.27
N GLU A 283 3.22 -17.54 6.91
CA GLU A 283 4.41 -17.45 7.77
C GLU A 283 4.76 -15.98 8.06
N GLN A 284 4.77 -15.12 7.04
CA GLN A 284 5.03 -13.69 7.21
C GLN A 284 3.98 -12.98 8.09
N VAL A 285 2.70 -13.27 7.87
CA VAL A 285 1.60 -12.70 8.68
C VAL A 285 1.62 -13.25 10.10
N ALA A 286 2.02 -14.50 10.31
CA ALA A 286 2.13 -15.09 11.63
C ALA A 286 3.24 -14.43 12.46
N GLU A 287 4.35 -14.07 11.86
CA GLU A 287 5.41 -13.30 12.52
C GLU A 287 4.91 -11.92 12.94
N LEU A 288 4.20 -11.21 12.06
CA LEU A 288 3.57 -9.92 12.38
C LEU A 288 2.47 -10.06 13.44
N SER A 289 1.67 -11.14 13.41
CA SER A 289 0.57 -11.34 14.37
C SER A 289 1.04 -11.81 15.74
N LEU A 290 2.23 -12.41 15.88
CA LEU A 290 2.80 -12.78 17.17
C LEU A 290 3.15 -11.55 18.02
N ILE A 291 3.37 -10.40 17.40
CA ILE A 291 3.58 -9.13 18.09
C ILE A 291 2.24 -8.62 18.71
N HIS A 292 1.10 -8.96 18.10
CA HIS A 292 -0.23 -8.51 18.52
C HIS A 292 -1.05 -9.54 19.32
N ILE A 293 -0.62 -10.82 19.41
CA ILE A 293 -1.30 -11.88 20.14
C ILE A 293 -0.59 -12.15 21.50
N SER A 294 -0.22 -11.14 22.23
CA SER A 294 0.29 -11.30 23.60
C SER A 294 -0.77 -10.98 24.65
N GLU A 295 -1.98 -11.56 24.53
CA GLU A 295 -2.84 -11.84 25.70
C GLU A 295 -3.59 -13.16 25.47
N PRO A 296 -3.25 -14.23 26.22
CA PRO A 296 -4.10 -15.38 26.27
C PRO A 296 -5.38 -14.98 27.03
N THR A 297 -6.48 -14.88 26.31
CA THR A 297 -7.79 -14.90 26.95
C THR A 297 -7.88 -16.18 27.76
N ARG A 298 -7.64 -16.10 29.07
CA ARG A 298 -8.00 -17.15 30.02
C ARG A 298 -9.49 -17.41 29.84
N ARG A 299 -9.84 -18.46 29.12
CA ARG A 299 -11.14 -19.09 29.28
C ARG A 299 -11.22 -19.52 30.75
N ARG A 300 -11.98 -18.78 31.55
CA ARG A 300 -12.45 -19.29 32.81
C ARG A 300 -13.41 -20.42 32.50
N GLY A 301 -12.96 -21.64 32.76
CA GLY A 301 -13.84 -22.78 32.79
C GLY A 301 -14.87 -22.61 33.92
N ILE A 302 -16.06 -23.00 33.65
CA ILE A 302 -17.03 -23.55 34.58
C ILE A 302 -17.13 -25.03 34.23
#